data_204b9dfeb75e9b4b3bbf0155ab281a0f
#
_entry.id   204b9dfeb75e9b4b3bbf0155ab281a0f
#
_cell.length_a   1.000
_cell.length_b   1.000
_cell.length_c   1.000
_cell.angle_alpha   90.00
_cell.angle_beta   90.00
_cell.angle_gamma   90.00
#
_symmetry.space_group_name_H-M   'P 1'
#
loop_
_entity.id
_entity.type
_entity.pdbx_description
1 polymer ?
#
loop_
_entity_poly.entity_id
_entity_poly.type
_entity_poly.pdbx_seq_one_letter_code
_entity_poly.pdbx_strand_id
1 'polypeptide(L)'
;MIEVKNLSKIYQMNAENKVFALNDISFIAETKEMVAIIGSSGSGKSTLLNILGGLDRIYEGEVIVDNKDIKDYNPNIYRRFKVGTIFQQFNLISALNVLENILLPVKFGKQLSVKESEDRAKYLLDKVGLLDRLKHKPSELSGGQMQRVAIARALLAKPEILLADEPTGNLDSVTGKEIMHLLFELNAEESMTMFLVTHDLHLAEGIDRKLFLRDGRIVDNI
;
A
#
# COMPACT_ATOMS: atom_id res chain seq x y z
N MET A 1 -9.38 -11.80 5.88
CA MET A 1 -8.68 -12.81 5.05
C MET A 1 -8.74 -12.38 3.60
N ILE A 2 -7.64 -12.53 2.89
CA ILE A 2 -7.51 -12.21 1.47
C ILE A 2 -7.10 -13.47 0.73
N GLU A 3 -7.87 -13.89 -0.25
CA GLU A 3 -7.60 -15.09 -1.04
C GLU A 3 -7.47 -14.71 -2.51
N VAL A 4 -6.36 -15.09 -3.12
CA VAL A 4 -6.06 -14.90 -4.54
C VAL A 4 -6.05 -16.27 -5.21
N LYS A 5 -6.84 -16.44 -6.30
CA LYS A 5 -7.00 -17.72 -7.03
C LYS A 5 -6.73 -17.54 -8.51
N ASN A 6 -5.73 -18.25 -9.00
CA ASN A 6 -5.37 -18.36 -10.42
C ASN A 6 -5.29 -16.99 -11.11
N LEU A 7 -4.76 -16.00 -10.39
CA LEU A 7 -4.70 -14.61 -10.87
C LEU A 7 -3.70 -14.50 -12.01
N SER A 8 -4.19 -14.05 -13.16
CA SER A 8 -3.37 -13.79 -14.34
C SER A 8 -3.66 -12.40 -14.90
N LYS A 9 -2.60 -11.69 -15.31
CA LYS A 9 -2.69 -10.37 -15.92
C LYS A 9 -1.81 -10.28 -17.15
N ILE A 10 -2.43 -9.91 -18.26
CA ILE A 10 -1.75 -9.70 -19.53
C ILE A 10 -1.92 -8.24 -19.94
N TYR A 11 -0.81 -7.59 -20.27
CA TYR A 11 -0.81 -6.29 -20.93
C TYR A 11 -0.54 -6.47 -22.41
N GLN A 12 -1.42 -5.93 -23.26
CA GLN A 12 -1.23 -5.89 -24.70
C GLN A 12 -0.45 -4.63 -25.06
N MET A 13 0.79 -4.80 -25.51
CA MET A 13 1.64 -3.67 -25.88
C MET A 13 1.36 -3.20 -27.32
N ASN A 14 1.08 -4.15 -28.21
CA ASN A 14 0.63 -3.91 -29.60
C ASN A 14 -0.08 -5.17 -30.11
N ALA A 15 -0.47 -5.23 -31.38
CA ALA A 15 -1.25 -6.36 -31.94
C ALA A 15 -0.55 -7.74 -31.78
N GLU A 16 0.78 -7.77 -31.75
CA GLU A 16 1.57 -9.01 -31.74
C GLU A 16 2.24 -9.31 -30.38
N ASN A 17 2.50 -8.27 -29.57
CA ASN A 17 3.26 -8.42 -28.32
C ASN A 17 2.36 -8.37 -27.07
N LYS A 18 2.36 -9.47 -26.33
CA LYS A 18 1.70 -9.61 -25.03
C LYS A 18 2.74 -9.80 -23.94
N VAL A 19 2.56 -9.11 -22.81
CA VAL A 19 3.38 -9.27 -21.61
C VAL A 19 2.53 -9.89 -20.52
N PHE A 20 2.91 -11.07 -20.05
CA PHE A 20 2.32 -11.71 -18.89
C PHE A 20 2.91 -11.07 -17.64
N ALA A 21 2.23 -10.10 -17.09
CA ALA A 21 2.67 -9.43 -15.86
C ALA A 21 2.43 -10.29 -14.62
N LEU A 22 1.34 -11.08 -14.62
CA LEU A 22 1.06 -12.12 -13.63
C LEU A 22 0.58 -13.37 -14.36
N ASN A 23 0.95 -14.55 -13.86
CA ASN A 23 0.68 -15.82 -14.50
C ASN A 23 0.39 -16.89 -13.45
N ASP A 24 -0.89 -17.17 -13.24
CA ASP A 24 -1.41 -18.20 -12.34
C ASP A 24 -0.95 -18.02 -10.86
N ILE A 25 -1.11 -16.81 -10.33
CA ILE A 25 -0.79 -16.49 -8.94
C ILE A 25 -1.91 -16.98 -8.03
N SER A 26 -1.57 -17.78 -7.02
CA SER A 26 -2.51 -18.20 -5.98
C SER A 26 -1.85 -18.14 -4.60
N PHE A 27 -2.50 -17.50 -3.65
CA PHE A 27 -2.09 -17.47 -2.24
C PHE A 27 -3.24 -17.02 -1.34
N ILE A 28 -3.09 -17.28 -0.05
CA ILE A 28 -3.99 -16.77 0.99
C ILE A 28 -3.15 -15.89 1.94
N ALA A 29 -3.68 -14.74 2.32
CA ALA A 29 -3.14 -13.93 3.41
C ALA A 29 -4.20 -13.85 4.52
N GLU A 30 -3.77 -14.16 5.74
CA GLU A 30 -4.64 -14.14 6.89
C GLU A 30 -4.92 -12.68 7.34
N THR A 31 -5.99 -12.53 8.12
CA THR A 31 -6.31 -11.21 8.70
C THR A 31 -5.19 -10.78 9.64
N LYS A 32 -4.73 -9.53 9.51
CA LYS A 32 -3.64 -8.93 10.30
C LYS A 32 -2.24 -9.48 9.98
N GLU A 33 -2.12 -10.32 8.98
CA GLU A 33 -0.83 -10.84 8.55
C GLU A 33 -0.02 -9.75 7.81
N MET A 34 1.29 -9.80 7.99
CA MET A 34 2.24 -9.05 7.17
C MET A 34 2.83 -9.98 6.12
N VAL A 35 2.76 -9.58 4.86
CA VAL A 35 3.27 -10.35 3.72
C VAL A 35 4.27 -9.50 2.95
N ALA A 36 5.50 -9.95 2.84
CA ALA A 36 6.49 -9.35 1.96
C ALA A 36 6.41 -9.95 0.55
N ILE A 37 6.28 -9.12 -0.47
CA ILE A 37 6.35 -9.50 -1.88
C ILE A 37 7.71 -9.07 -2.42
N ILE A 38 8.56 -10.07 -2.71
CA ILE A 38 9.96 -9.85 -3.05
C ILE A 38 10.22 -10.30 -4.49
N GLY A 39 10.98 -9.52 -5.23
CA GLY A 39 11.34 -9.85 -6.62
C GLY A 39 12.10 -8.73 -7.31
N SER A 40 12.75 -9.06 -8.44
CA SER A 40 13.43 -8.09 -9.28
C SER A 40 12.47 -7.07 -9.91
N SER A 41 13.00 -5.99 -10.47
CA SER A 41 12.20 -5.06 -11.27
C SER A 41 11.56 -5.81 -12.44
N GLY A 42 10.29 -5.51 -12.74
CA GLY A 42 9.53 -6.18 -13.81
C GLY A 42 8.95 -7.55 -13.43
N SER A 43 9.15 -8.08 -12.22
CA SER A 43 8.61 -9.40 -11.83
C SER A 43 7.09 -9.46 -11.64
N GLY A 44 6.38 -8.29 -11.67
CA GLY A 44 4.92 -8.22 -11.53
C GLY A 44 4.41 -7.68 -10.19
N LYS A 45 5.29 -7.29 -9.25
CA LYS A 45 4.94 -6.83 -7.89
C LYS A 45 3.94 -5.67 -7.86
N SER A 46 4.25 -4.58 -8.57
CA SER A 46 3.36 -3.41 -8.62
C SER A 46 2.05 -3.72 -9.34
N THR A 47 2.05 -4.66 -10.32
CA THR A 47 0.82 -5.15 -10.95
C THR A 47 -0.05 -5.88 -9.94
N LEU A 48 0.54 -6.76 -9.12
CA LEU A 48 -0.19 -7.46 -8.05
C LEU A 48 -0.77 -6.47 -7.04
N LEU A 49 0.03 -5.49 -6.57
CA LEU A 49 -0.47 -4.44 -5.68
C LEU A 49 -1.59 -3.61 -6.30
N ASN A 50 -1.50 -3.24 -7.57
CA ASN A 50 -2.54 -2.48 -8.26
C ASN A 50 -3.85 -3.26 -8.35
N ILE A 51 -3.80 -4.57 -8.52
CA ILE A 51 -4.98 -5.41 -8.51
C ILE A 51 -5.53 -5.52 -7.09
N LEU A 52 -4.72 -5.86 -6.08
CA LEU A 52 -5.13 -5.91 -4.68
C LEU A 52 -5.72 -4.57 -4.20
N GLY A 53 -5.17 -3.46 -4.70
CA GLY A 53 -5.66 -2.10 -4.42
C GLY A 53 -6.92 -1.70 -5.19
N GLY A 54 -7.41 -2.53 -6.12
CA GLY A 54 -8.56 -2.23 -6.95
C GLY A 54 -8.33 -1.09 -7.95
N LEU A 55 -7.07 -0.79 -8.27
CA LEU A 55 -6.67 0.16 -9.31
C LEU A 55 -6.74 -0.48 -10.70
N ASP A 56 -6.29 -1.74 -10.83
CA ASP A 56 -6.46 -2.56 -12.03
C ASP A 56 -7.51 -3.64 -11.76
N ARG A 57 -8.57 -3.66 -12.53
CA ARG A 57 -9.70 -4.60 -12.38
C ARG A 57 -9.89 -5.50 -13.59
N ILE A 58 -8.98 -5.43 -14.56
CA ILE A 58 -9.03 -6.26 -15.78
C ILE A 58 -7.97 -7.36 -15.64
N TYR A 59 -8.39 -8.50 -15.10
CA TYR A 59 -7.55 -9.68 -14.88
C TYR A 59 -8.40 -10.95 -14.93
N GLU A 60 -7.76 -12.09 -15.12
CA GLU A 60 -8.34 -13.43 -14.99
C GLU A 60 -8.11 -13.96 -13.57
N GLY A 61 -8.97 -14.87 -13.12
CA GLY A 61 -8.95 -15.40 -11.76
C GLY A 61 -9.78 -14.55 -10.80
N GLU A 62 -9.57 -14.77 -9.50
CA GLU A 62 -10.37 -14.17 -8.42
C GLU A 62 -9.45 -13.54 -7.36
N VAL A 63 -9.90 -12.42 -6.81
CA VAL A 63 -9.32 -11.80 -5.60
C VAL A 63 -10.45 -11.57 -4.61
N ILE A 64 -10.49 -12.36 -3.57
CA ILE A 64 -11.55 -12.39 -2.58
C ILE A 64 -11.09 -11.69 -1.31
N VAL A 65 -11.84 -10.69 -0.86
CA VAL A 65 -11.64 -9.96 0.38
C VAL A 65 -12.93 -10.05 1.19
N ASP A 66 -12.88 -10.54 2.41
CA ASP A 66 -14.04 -10.73 3.28
C ASP A 66 -15.16 -11.55 2.61
N ASN A 67 -14.81 -12.67 1.97
CA ASN A 67 -15.70 -13.56 1.24
C ASN A 67 -16.41 -12.93 0.02
N LYS A 68 -15.88 -11.82 -0.51
CA LYS A 68 -16.45 -11.14 -1.68
C LYS A 68 -15.35 -10.82 -2.68
N ASP A 69 -15.55 -11.12 -3.98
CA ASP A 69 -14.61 -10.72 -5.03
C ASP A 69 -14.49 -9.20 -5.08
N ILE A 70 -13.27 -8.69 -5.22
CA ILE A 70 -13.05 -7.24 -5.29
C ILE A 70 -13.72 -6.61 -6.53
N LYS A 71 -13.99 -7.39 -7.58
CA LYS A 71 -14.76 -6.97 -8.77
C LYS A 71 -16.20 -6.59 -8.42
N ASP A 72 -16.77 -7.14 -7.35
CA ASP A 72 -18.16 -6.89 -6.92
C ASP A 72 -18.29 -5.68 -5.98
N TYR A 73 -17.17 -5.15 -5.48
CA TYR A 73 -17.19 -3.92 -4.71
C TYR A 73 -17.35 -2.69 -5.61
N ASN A 74 -18.01 -1.65 -5.10
CA ASN A 74 -17.88 -0.34 -5.71
C ASN A 74 -16.42 0.11 -5.65
N PRO A 75 -15.76 0.43 -6.78
CA PRO A 75 -14.32 0.70 -6.82
C PRO A 75 -13.90 1.86 -5.92
N ASN A 76 -14.73 2.90 -5.84
CA ASN A 76 -14.41 4.08 -5.04
C ASN A 76 -14.53 3.79 -3.53
N ILE A 77 -15.51 2.98 -3.13
CA ILE A 77 -15.70 2.56 -1.74
C ILE A 77 -14.56 1.64 -1.33
N TYR A 78 -14.22 0.64 -2.17
CA TYR A 78 -13.12 -0.29 -1.90
C TYR A 78 -11.79 0.46 -1.68
N ARG A 79 -11.37 1.27 -2.64
CA ARG A 79 -10.11 2.03 -2.55
C ARG A 79 -10.07 3.04 -1.41
N ARG A 80 -11.22 3.58 -1.02
CA ARG A 80 -11.27 4.62 0.02
C ARG A 80 -11.24 4.06 1.42
N PHE A 81 -11.91 2.93 1.65
CA PHE A 81 -12.20 2.46 2.99
C PHE A 81 -11.63 1.08 3.31
N LYS A 82 -11.39 0.24 2.31
CA LYS A 82 -10.79 -1.07 2.52
C LYS A 82 -9.28 -1.04 2.39
N VAL A 83 -8.73 -0.15 1.55
CA VAL A 83 -7.33 -0.17 1.17
C VAL A 83 -6.65 1.18 1.44
N GLY A 84 -5.55 1.16 2.18
CA GLY A 84 -4.57 2.23 2.24
C GLY A 84 -3.40 1.91 1.31
N THR A 85 -2.88 2.89 0.59
CA THR A 85 -1.72 2.67 -0.29
C THR A 85 -0.62 3.68 0.01
N ILE A 86 0.58 3.15 0.21
CA ILE A 86 1.83 3.91 0.34
C ILE A 86 2.63 3.65 -0.93
N PHE A 87 3.00 4.71 -1.63
CA PHE A 87 3.75 4.64 -2.88
C PHE A 87 5.23 4.98 -2.65
N GLN A 88 6.09 4.48 -3.51
CA GLN A 88 7.50 4.82 -3.54
C GLN A 88 7.72 6.34 -3.75
N GLN A 89 6.95 6.95 -4.66
CA GLN A 89 6.86 8.39 -4.79
C GLN A 89 5.74 8.87 -3.88
N PHE A 90 6.02 9.62 -2.87
CA PHE A 90 5.12 10.04 -1.78
C PHE A 90 3.72 10.47 -2.25
N ASN A 91 3.57 10.92 -3.51
CA ASN A 91 2.32 11.34 -4.14
C ASN A 91 1.55 12.37 -3.29
N LEU A 92 2.27 13.30 -2.65
CA LEU A 92 1.68 14.42 -1.95
C LEU A 92 1.32 15.51 -2.96
N ILE A 93 0.16 16.14 -2.75
CA ILE A 93 -0.27 17.27 -3.55
C ILE A 93 0.48 18.51 -3.06
N SER A 94 1.35 19.07 -3.89
CA SER A 94 2.25 20.17 -3.54
C SER A 94 1.53 21.48 -3.15
N ALA A 95 0.34 21.70 -3.68
CA ALA A 95 -0.49 22.87 -3.37
C ALA A 95 -1.11 22.80 -1.97
N LEU A 96 -1.25 21.60 -1.39
CA LEU A 96 -1.88 21.35 -0.10
C LEU A 96 -0.82 21.26 1.01
N ASN A 97 -1.18 21.67 2.22
CA ASN A 97 -0.35 21.47 3.39
C ASN A 97 -0.42 20.01 3.89
N VAL A 98 0.33 19.67 4.94
CA VAL A 98 0.40 18.33 5.53
C VAL A 98 -0.97 17.83 5.95
N LEU A 99 -1.71 18.61 6.75
CA LEU A 99 -3.03 18.22 7.23
C LEU A 99 -4.01 17.99 6.07
N GLU A 100 -4.02 18.89 5.09
CA GLU A 100 -4.88 18.78 3.92
C GLU A 100 -4.56 17.54 3.08
N ASN A 101 -3.27 17.19 2.92
CA ASN A 101 -2.85 15.96 2.24
C ASN A 101 -3.37 14.71 2.95
N ILE A 102 -3.27 14.67 4.29
CA ILE A 102 -3.75 13.53 5.08
C ILE A 102 -5.27 13.40 4.97
N LEU A 103 -6.02 14.50 4.99
CA LEU A 103 -7.48 14.50 4.94
C LEU A 103 -8.07 14.11 3.58
N LEU A 104 -7.27 14.04 2.50
CA LEU A 104 -7.76 13.73 1.14
C LEU A 104 -8.64 12.47 1.04
N PRO A 105 -8.29 11.32 1.63
CA PRO A 105 -9.08 10.09 1.47
C PRO A 105 -10.52 10.23 1.96
N VAL A 106 -10.77 11.04 2.98
CA VAL A 106 -12.10 11.20 3.59
C VAL A 106 -12.86 12.43 3.11
N LYS A 107 -12.19 13.37 2.43
CA LYS A 107 -12.77 14.64 1.98
C LYS A 107 -14.00 14.46 1.06
N PHE A 108 -14.04 13.39 0.29
CA PHE A 108 -15.12 13.09 -0.66
C PHE A 108 -16.05 11.97 -0.20
N GLY A 109 -16.04 11.60 1.09
CA GLY A 109 -16.90 10.58 1.68
C GLY A 109 -17.52 11.05 2.99
N LYS A 110 -18.62 10.40 3.40
CA LYS A 110 -19.37 10.76 4.61
C LYS A 110 -19.16 9.81 5.80
N GLN A 111 -18.08 9.02 5.81
CA GLN A 111 -17.89 7.99 6.83
C GLN A 111 -17.40 8.55 8.17
N LEU A 112 -16.64 9.64 8.15
CA LEU A 112 -16.21 10.36 9.33
C LEU A 112 -16.73 11.80 9.25
N SER A 113 -17.09 12.38 10.38
CA SER A 113 -17.34 13.82 10.49
C SER A 113 -16.03 14.58 10.26
N VAL A 114 -16.13 15.86 9.96
CA VAL A 114 -14.95 16.74 9.80
C VAL A 114 -14.08 16.70 11.05
N LYS A 115 -14.70 16.80 12.23
CA LYS A 115 -14.01 16.78 13.52
C LYS A 115 -13.30 15.45 13.77
N GLU A 116 -13.97 14.31 13.56
CA GLU A 116 -13.36 12.98 13.73
C GLU A 116 -12.17 12.77 12.77
N SER A 117 -12.29 13.25 11.54
CA SER A 117 -11.21 13.18 10.55
C SER A 117 -10.00 14.00 10.96
N GLU A 118 -10.20 15.22 11.46
CA GLU A 118 -9.13 16.08 11.95
C GLU A 118 -8.47 15.53 13.22
N ASP A 119 -9.24 15.05 14.17
CA ASP A 119 -8.72 14.47 15.41
C ASP A 119 -7.89 13.21 15.08
N ARG A 120 -8.37 12.37 14.16
CA ARG A 120 -7.63 11.20 13.68
C ARG A 120 -6.35 11.60 12.92
N ALA A 121 -6.41 12.62 12.07
CA ALA A 121 -5.23 13.12 11.36
C ALA A 121 -4.16 13.65 12.32
N LYS A 122 -4.54 14.37 13.37
CA LYS A 122 -3.62 14.85 14.40
C LYS A 122 -3.00 13.70 15.20
N TYR A 123 -3.81 12.71 15.58
CA TYR A 123 -3.33 11.48 16.21
C TYR A 123 -2.27 10.78 15.37
N LEU A 124 -2.54 10.58 14.07
CA LEU A 124 -1.58 9.95 13.16
C LEU A 124 -0.32 10.80 12.95
N LEU A 125 -0.45 12.14 12.90
CA LEU A 125 0.69 13.04 12.81
C LEU A 125 1.56 13.00 14.06
N ASP A 126 0.98 12.87 15.23
CA ASP A 126 1.71 12.64 16.46
C ASP A 126 2.49 11.33 16.43
N LYS A 127 1.83 10.23 16.02
CA LYS A 127 2.46 8.91 15.85
C LYS A 127 3.64 8.92 14.88
N VAL A 128 3.56 9.66 13.79
CA VAL A 128 4.66 9.77 12.83
C VAL A 128 5.67 10.89 13.17
N GLY A 129 5.50 11.60 14.31
CA GLY A 129 6.41 12.63 14.79
C GLY A 129 6.38 13.93 13.99
N LEU A 130 5.22 14.30 13.43
CA LEU A 130 5.06 15.48 12.57
C LEU A 130 3.90 16.41 12.99
N LEU A 131 3.46 16.33 14.25
CA LEU A 131 2.35 17.15 14.73
C LEU A 131 2.63 18.66 14.64
N ASP A 132 3.89 19.08 14.79
CA ASP A 132 4.34 20.47 14.65
C ASP A 132 4.38 20.95 13.18
N ARG A 133 4.22 20.06 12.21
CA ARG A 133 4.32 20.31 10.76
C ARG A 133 2.99 20.40 10.03
N LEU A 134 1.85 20.43 10.74
CA LEU A 134 0.48 20.44 10.17
C LEU A 134 0.29 21.42 9.01
N LYS A 135 0.87 22.60 9.09
CA LYS A 135 0.70 23.70 8.13
C LYS A 135 1.79 23.76 7.06
N HIS A 136 2.85 22.94 7.17
CA HIS A 136 3.93 22.95 6.19
C HIS A 136 3.45 22.36 4.87
N LYS A 137 4.05 22.82 3.77
CA LYS A 137 3.85 22.25 2.44
C LYS A 137 4.86 21.13 2.18
N PRO A 138 4.60 20.21 1.23
CA PRO A 138 5.55 19.17 0.87
C PRO A 138 6.95 19.68 0.52
N SER A 139 7.06 20.86 -0.11
CA SER A 139 8.35 21.49 -0.44
C SER A 139 9.19 21.91 0.77
N GLU A 140 8.61 21.93 1.97
CA GLU A 140 9.28 22.32 3.23
C GLU A 140 9.67 21.09 4.06
N LEU A 141 9.46 19.89 3.52
CA LEU A 141 9.70 18.62 4.21
C LEU A 141 10.85 17.83 3.57
N SER A 142 11.60 17.10 4.41
CA SER A 142 12.54 16.10 3.91
C SER A 142 11.82 14.89 3.30
N GLY A 143 12.55 14.04 2.52
CA GLY A 143 11.99 12.83 1.93
C GLY A 143 11.36 11.90 2.98
N GLY A 144 12.04 11.66 4.10
CA GLY A 144 11.51 10.86 5.20
C GLY A 144 10.27 11.47 5.85
N GLN A 145 10.21 12.80 5.98
CA GLN A 145 9.01 13.49 6.47
C GLN A 145 7.85 13.38 5.48
N MET A 146 8.11 13.53 4.18
CA MET A 146 7.08 13.31 3.15
C MET A 146 6.52 11.89 3.18
N GLN A 147 7.38 10.89 3.39
CA GLN A 147 6.95 9.49 3.51
C GLN A 147 6.10 9.27 4.77
N ARG A 148 6.47 9.85 5.91
CA ARG A 148 5.67 9.81 7.15
C ARG A 148 4.28 10.43 6.94
N VAL A 149 4.17 11.53 6.19
CA VAL A 149 2.87 12.11 5.80
C VAL A 149 2.07 11.17 4.90
N ALA A 150 2.72 10.52 3.93
CA ALA A 150 2.06 9.55 3.04
C ALA A 150 1.54 8.33 3.81
N ILE A 151 2.28 7.85 4.82
CA ILE A 151 1.86 6.79 5.75
C ILE A 151 0.63 7.23 6.54
N ALA A 152 0.68 8.40 7.18
CA ALA A 152 -0.45 8.94 7.94
C ALA A 152 -1.70 9.10 7.06
N ARG A 153 -1.54 9.57 5.82
CA ARG A 153 -2.63 9.66 4.84
C ARG A 153 -3.24 8.30 4.51
N ALA A 154 -2.42 7.28 4.29
CA ALA A 154 -2.89 5.94 3.98
C ALA A 154 -3.71 5.32 5.13
N LEU A 155 -3.40 5.67 6.37
CA LEU A 155 -4.04 5.14 7.58
C LEU A 155 -5.27 5.93 8.05
N LEU A 156 -5.54 7.10 7.47
CA LEU A 156 -6.59 7.98 7.97
C LEU A 156 -7.97 7.33 7.98
N ALA A 157 -8.31 6.60 6.91
CA ALA A 157 -9.60 5.95 6.76
C ALA A 157 -9.72 4.61 7.52
N LYS A 158 -8.72 4.23 8.34
CA LYS A 158 -8.64 2.93 9.04
C LYS A 158 -8.81 1.75 8.08
N PRO A 159 -7.93 1.62 7.08
CA PRO A 159 -8.06 0.56 6.09
C PRO A 159 -7.85 -0.82 6.72
N GLU A 160 -8.50 -1.83 6.17
CA GLU A 160 -8.30 -3.23 6.55
C GLU A 160 -7.04 -3.82 5.90
N ILE A 161 -6.62 -3.23 4.77
CA ILE A 161 -5.49 -3.66 3.96
C ILE A 161 -4.57 -2.47 3.73
N LEU A 162 -3.29 -2.60 4.05
CA LEU A 162 -2.26 -1.63 3.72
C LEU A 162 -1.34 -2.20 2.63
N LEU A 163 -1.22 -1.48 1.53
CA LEU A 163 -0.33 -1.81 0.43
C LEU A 163 0.84 -0.82 0.43
N ALA A 164 2.07 -1.30 0.59
CA ALA A 164 3.27 -0.48 0.59
C ALA A 164 4.16 -0.88 -0.58
N ASP A 165 4.21 -0.04 -1.61
CA ASP A 165 5.02 -0.25 -2.82
C ASP A 165 6.37 0.46 -2.66
N GLU A 166 7.41 -0.29 -2.35
CA GLU A 166 8.80 0.18 -2.11
C GLU A 166 8.86 1.44 -1.21
N PRO A 167 8.30 1.40 0.02
CA PRO A 167 8.07 2.59 0.84
C PRO A 167 9.34 3.31 1.28
N THR A 168 10.50 2.73 1.05
CA THR A 168 11.82 3.28 1.40
C THR A 168 12.71 3.52 0.19
N GLY A 169 12.23 3.21 -1.02
CA GLY A 169 13.06 3.21 -2.24
C GLY A 169 13.66 4.58 -2.64
N ASN A 170 13.13 5.68 -2.11
CA ASN A 170 13.64 7.04 -2.35
C ASN A 170 14.31 7.66 -1.11
N LEU A 171 14.66 6.84 -0.12
CA LEU A 171 15.24 7.29 1.15
C LEU A 171 16.66 6.74 1.34
N ASP A 172 17.45 7.41 2.15
CA ASP A 172 18.71 6.85 2.62
C ASP A 172 18.47 5.67 3.56
N SER A 173 19.49 4.85 3.77
CA SER A 173 19.37 3.60 4.52
C SER A 173 18.99 3.77 5.99
N VAL A 174 19.36 4.88 6.63
CA VAL A 174 19.00 5.16 8.03
C VAL A 174 17.53 5.53 8.11
N THR A 175 17.11 6.52 7.33
CA THR A 175 15.70 6.94 7.23
C THR A 175 14.81 5.77 6.79
N GLY A 176 15.27 4.93 5.85
CA GLY A 176 14.55 3.74 5.41
C GLY A 176 14.25 2.77 6.55
N LYS A 177 15.24 2.48 7.41
CA LYS A 177 15.03 1.63 8.59
C LYS A 177 14.04 2.22 9.58
N GLU A 178 14.09 3.53 9.82
CA GLU A 178 13.11 4.22 10.68
C GLU A 178 11.69 4.12 10.13
N ILE A 179 11.52 4.27 8.82
CA ILE A 179 10.20 4.11 8.16
C ILE A 179 9.69 2.67 8.28
N MET A 180 10.56 1.67 8.11
CA MET A 180 10.15 0.27 8.28
C MET A 180 9.73 -0.03 9.72
N HIS A 181 10.49 0.45 10.71
CA HIS A 181 10.14 0.29 12.13
C HIS A 181 8.77 0.93 12.43
N LEU A 182 8.57 2.15 11.97
CA LEU A 182 7.28 2.84 12.09
C LEU A 182 6.12 2.06 11.46
N LEU A 183 6.33 1.46 10.27
CA LEU A 183 5.31 0.63 9.62
C LEU A 183 4.97 -0.61 10.42
N PHE A 184 5.96 -1.27 11.04
CA PHE A 184 5.74 -2.44 11.90
C PHE A 184 4.95 -2.06 13.15
N GLU A 185 5.30 -0.97 13.82
CA GLU A 185 4.57 -0.48 14.99
C GLU A 185 3.10 -0.14 14.65
N LEU A 186 2.89 0.63 13.58
CA LEU A 186 1.55 1.02 13.14
C LEU A 186 0.72 -0.18 12.68
N ASN A 187 1.33 -1.19 12.04
CA ASN A 187 0.61 -2.41 11.67
C ASN A 187 0.12 -3.18 12.89
N ALA A 188 0.95 -3.30 13.91
CA ALA A 188 0.58 -3.96 15.17
C ALA A 188 -0.55 -3.21 15.88
N GLU A 189 -0.47 -1.87 15.96
CA GLU A 189 -1.48 -1.02 16.60
C GLU A 189 -2.84 -1.03 15.86
N GLU A 190 -2.83 -0.87 14.55
CA GLU A 190 -4.05 -0.74 13.73
C GLU A 190 -4.65 -2.10 13.34
N SER A 191 -3.92 -3.20 13.58
CA SER A 191 -4.39 -4.57 13.32
C SER A 191 -4.85 -4.79 11.86
N MET A 192 -4.14 -4.25 10.88
CA MET A 192 -4.45 -4.38 9.45
C MET A 192 -3.61 -5.48 8.78
N THR A 193 -4.09 -6.02 7.66
CA THR A 193 -3.29 -6.91 6.81
C THR A 193 -2.38 -6.04 5.93
N MET A 194 -1.06 -6.29 5.94
CA MET A 194 -0.11 -5.48 5.18
C MET A 194 0.62 -6.28 4.11
N PHE A 195 0.67 -5.73 2.89
CA PHE A 195 1.53 -6.20 1.82
C PHE A 195 2.65 -5.19 1.60
N LEU A 196 3.88 -5.63 1.81
CA LEU A 196 5.08 -4.84 1.57
C LEU A 196 5.78 -5.34 0.31
N VAL A 197 5.87 -4.52 -0.70
CA VAL A 197 6.71 -4.77 -1.87
C VAL A 197 8.10 -4.19 -1.64
N THR A 198 9.11 -5.00 -1.85
CA THR A 198 10.51 -4.56 -1.81
C THR A 198 11.37 -5.47 -2.70
N HIS A 199 12.50 -4.92 -3.17
CA HIS A 199 13.58 -5.70 -3.78
C HIS A 199 14.74 -5.95 -2.79
N ASP A 200 14.69 -5.34 -1.60
CA ASP A 200 15.68 -5.49 -0.54
C ASP A 200 15.20 -6.50 0.51
N LEU A 201 15.89 -7.65 0.57
CA LEU A 201 15.61 -8.73 1.51
C LEU A 201 15.81 -8.30 2.98
N HIS A 202 16.73 -7.38 3.25
CA HIS A 202 16.98 -6.90 4.62
C HIS A 202 15.78 -6.13 5.18
N LEU A 203 15.04 -5.42 4.33
CA LEU A 203 13.83 -4.72 4.76
C LEU A 203 12.69 -5.69 5.12
N ALA A 204 12.73 -6.91 4.58
CA ALA A 204 11.75 -7.96 4.85
C ALA A 204 12.17 -8.94 5.96
N GLU A 205 13.32 -8.73 6.65
CA GLU A 205 13.80 -9.66 7.68
C GLU A 205 12.83 -9.83 8.85
N GLY A 206 12.09 -8.78 9.22
CA GLY A 206 11.09 -8.82 10.29
C GLY A 206 9.71 -9.36 9.87
N ILE A 207 9.55 -9.84 8.63
CA ILE A 207 8.28 -10.35 8.09
C ILE A 207 8.38 -11.86 7.89
N ASP A 208 7.56 -12.63 8.61
CA ASP A 208 7.61 -14.09 8.56
C ASP A 208 7.15 -14.65 7.22
N ARG A 209 6.11 -14.07 6.63
CA ARG A 209 5.54 -14.50 5.36
C ARG A 209 6.19 -13.77 4.19
N LYS A 210 6.85 -14.50 3.30
CA LYS A 210 7.48 -13.97 2.08
C LYS A 210 6.92 -14.67 0.85
N LEU A 211 6.51 -13.89 -0.14
CA LEU A 211 6.13 -14.34 -1.48
C LEU A 211 7.21 -13.88 -2.45
N PHE A 212 7.93 -14.81 -3.02
CA PHE A 212 8.95 -14.50 -4.02
C PHE A 212 8.32 -14.50 -5.41
N LEU A 213 8.41 -13.36 -6.10
CA LEU A 213 7.80 -13.17 -7.41
C LEU A 213 8.87 -13.05 -8.49
N ARG A 214 8.82 -13.94 -9.49
CA ARG A 214 9.70 -13.93 -10.65
C ARG A 214 8.90 -14.22 -11.92
N ASP A 215 9.05 -13.37 -12.96
CA ASP A 215 8.38 -13.49 -14.26
C ASP A 215 6.87 -13.73 -14.14
N GLY A 216 6.23 -12.96 -13.22
CA GLY A 216 4.80 -13.05 -12.98
C GLY A 216 4.33 -14.30 -12.22
N ARG A 217 5.20 -15.10 -11.64
CA ARG A 217 4.88 -16.31 -10.88
C ARG A 217 5.44 -16.27 -9.48
N ILE A 218 4.73 -16.92 -8.54
CA ILE A 218 5.28 -17.19 -7.21
C ILE A 218 6.25 -18.36 -7.31
N VAL A 219 7.43 -18.21 -6.72
CA VAL A 219 8.50 -19.22 -6.66
C VAL A 219 8.92 -19.45 -5.21
N ASP A 220 9.55 -20.57 -4.89
CA ASP A 220 9.91 -20.93 -3.52
C ASP A 220 10.99 -20.00 -2.93
N ASN A 221 11.90 -19.52 -3.78
CA ASN A 221 12.96 -18.57 -3.42
C ASN A 221 13.51 -17.85 -4.68
N ILE A 222 14.29 -16.80 -4.48
CA ILE A 222 14.92 -16.01 -5.56
C ILE A 222 16.42 -16.22 -5.53
#